data_f780ecc624f801deefdb8d57193786f2
#
_entry.id   f780ecc624f801deefdb8d57193786f2
#
_cell.length_a   1.000
_cell.length_b   1.000
_cell.length_c   1.000
_cell.angle_alpha   90.00
_cell.angle_beta   90.00
_cell.angle_gamma   90.00
#
_symmetry.space_group_name_H-M   'P 1'
#
loop_
_entity.id
_entity.type
_entity.pdbx_description
1 polymer ?
#
loop_
_entity_poly.entity_id
_entity_poly.type
_entity_poly.pdbx_seq_one_letter_code
_entity_poly.pdbx_strand_id
1 'polypeptide(L)'
;PLYIIDGVAGDINNLNPADIERIDVLKDAASCAIYGSAAANGVILVTTKQGKEGKLQISYDANIGISNVYRLPQMLTAKQYMEVQDVMQFNTGAPLWNWSDYLDADLLAAYQSGANPGTNWVEAIRNKDAITTSHALNITGGTDRSKISLGAGYQYQDGVFGNVVKSDYRRFTFRINSEHVLYRNSKGMDVVKVGETMYYSHKQSQGIQIGNQYSNALSTMLRANPLVPMYNADGEYFGWEDIKNSGTKGLQNYNQYTVNPILVLVNSQNAANKSVSHGFNLSGYLEIQPIKNLIYRGQVNYNQSTWSWRSFLPVFTANALTADGFRSESQATNQLGTGWGWSTTNTLNYRFDIEDHNFDILLGTEYGESRPDYGFSLSATASNAIFDDLRHAYMDYMKNNASATVGGSPYGDSRSFSYFGRLNYNWKETYMLSAIMRADGNSKFAPGQRWGYFPSVSAGWVISNESFMEDLQGKIDFLKLRAGWGQNGNAGSVGNFQWQGTFQFGPYGNYSFNSNKDGYTSGAY
;
A
#
# COMPACT_ATOMS: atom_id res chain seq x y z
N PRO A 1 8.10 -2.83 -7.94
CA PRO A 1 7.90 -2.85 -9.38
C PRO A 1 6.97 -1.72 -9.86
N LEU A 2 7.10 -1.33 -11.10
CA LEU A 2 6.18 -0.42 -11.78
C LEU A 2 4.98 -1.24 -12.31
N TYR A 3 3.76 -0.83 -11.96
CA TYR A 3 2.55 -1.43 -12.54
C TYR A 3 2.09 -0.62 -13.74
N ILE A 4 1.92 -1.29 -14.88
CA ILE A 4 1.34 -0.72 -16.10
C ILE A 4 -0.01 -1.40 -16.34
N ILE A 5 -1.08 -0.66 -16.16
CA ILE A 5 -2.45 -1.15 -16.27
C ILE A 5 -3.04 -0.62 -17.59
N ASP A 6 -3.38 -1.52 -18.51
CA ASP A 6 -3.89 -1.18 -19.85
C ASP A 6 -3.05 -0.11 -20.57
N GLY A 7 -1.72 -0.20 -20.41
CA GLY A 7 -0.75 0.68 -21.08
C GLY A 7 -0.34 1.93 -20.30
N VAL A 8 -0.91 2.21 -19.13
CA VAL A 8 -0.56 3.37 -18.30
C VAL A 8 -0.12 2.99 -16.91
N ALA A 9 0.75 3.81 -16.30
CA ALA A 9 1.17 3.60 -14.92
C ALA A 9 -0.02 3.76 -13.97
N GLY A 10 -0.19 2.82 -13.03
CA GLY A 10 -1.33 2.82 -12.11
C GLY A 10 -1.06 2.03 -10.82
N ASP A 11 -2.01 2.09 -9.88
CA ASP A 11 -1.98 1.34 -8.64
C ASP A 11 -2.88 0.09 -8.74
N ILE A 12 -2.27 -1.09 -8.72
CA ILE A 12 -2.99 -2.38 -8.78
C ILE A 12 -4.00 -2.55 -7.64
N ASN A 13 -3.77 -1.89 -6.49
CA ASN A 13 -4.69 -1.95 -5.36
C ASN A 13 -6.04 -1.27 -5.64
N ASN A 14 -6.17 -0.53 -6.73
CA ASN A 14 -7.42 0.07 -7.17
C ASN A 14 -8.26 -0.88 -8.04
N LEU A 15 -7.71 -2.01 -8.48
CA LEU A 15 -8.41 -2.99 -9.31
C LEU A 15 -8.99 -4.13 -8.47
N ASN A 16 -10.11 -4.69 -8.94
CA ASN A 16 -10.56 -5.99 -8.47
C ASN A 16 -9.75 -7.10 -9.19
N PRO A 17 -9.22 -8.10 -8.50
CA PRO A 17 -8.54 -9.22 -9.14
C PRO A 17 -9.39 -9.94 -10.21
N ALA A 18 -10.71 -10.00 -10.02
CA ALA A 18 -11.64 -10.59 -10.99
C ALA A 18 -11.75 -9.80 -12.31
N ASP A 19 -11.29 -8.53 -12.34
CA ASP A 19 -11.23 -7.71 -13.55
C ASP A 19 -9.98 -7.94 -14.40
N ILE A 20 -8.99 -8.66 -13.85
CA ILE A 20 -7.71 -8.90 -14.52
C ILE A 20 -7.86 -10.08 -15.49
N GLU A 21 -7.46 -9.90 -16.74
CA GLU A 21 -7.38 -10.96 -17.74
C GLU A 21 -5.99 -11.62 -17.75
N ARG A 22 -4.92 -10.80 -17.65
CA ARG A 22 -3.53 -11.28 -17.71
C ARG A 22 -2.57 -10.39 -16.92
N ILE A 23 -1.54 -11.03 -16.37
CA ILE A 23 -0.40 -10.37 -15.73
C ILE A 23 0.88 -10.89 -16.37
N ASP A 24 1.70 -10.01 -16.92
CA ASP A 24 3.04 -10.31 -17.45
C ASP A 24 4.09 -9.60 -16.59
N VAL A 25 5.14 -10.31 -16.20
CA VAL A 25 6.21 -9.78 -15.35
C VAL A 25 7.50 -9.64 -16.15
N LEU A 26 7.94 -8.41 -16.36
CA LEU A 26 9.21 -8.09 -17.00
C LEU A 26 10.28 -7.96 -15.91
N LYS A 27 11.27 -8.87 -15.94
CA LYS A 27 12.30 -8.95 -14.90
C LYS A 27 13.68 -8.52 -15.39
N ASP A 28 13.93 -8.61 -16.71
CA ASP A 28 15.20 -8.27 -17.29
C ASP A 28 15.26 -6.82 -17.78
N ALA A 29 16.45 -6.23 -17.74
CA ALA A 29 16.65 -4.84 -18.09
C ALA A 29 16.28 -4.55 -19.56
N ALA A 30 16.46 -5.51 -20.46
CA ALA A 30 16.15 -5.34 -21.88
C ALA A 30 14.63 -5.21 -22.11
N SER A 31 13.83 -6.03 -21.44
CA SER A 31 12.35 -5.95 -21.53
C SER A 31 11.79 -4.70 -20.85
N CYS A 32 12.44 -4.22 -19.78
CA CYS A 32 12.01 -3.06 -19.00
C CYS A 32 12.43 -1.71 -19.63
N ALA A 33 13.40 -1.69 -20.54
CA ALA A 33 14.04 -0.46 -21.05
C ALA A 33 13.05 0.54 -21.68
N ILE A 34 11.95 0.07 -22.26
CA ILE A 34 10.92 0.95 -22.82
C ILE A 34 10.21 1.82 -21.76
N TYR A 35 10.29 1.42 -20.47
CA TYR A 35 9.73 2.15 -19.33
C TYR A 35 10.78 2.99 -18.58
N GLY A 36 12.04 2.96 -19.02
CA GLY A 36 13.13 3.85 -18.67
C GLY A 36 13.41 4.01 -17.18
N SER A 37 13.44 5.26 -16.73
CA SER A 37 13.81 5.64 -15.35
C SER A 37 12.81 5.21 -14.27
N ALA A 38 11.66 4.66 -14.60
CA ALA A 38 10.68 4.14 -13.65
C ALA A 38 10.79 2.62 -13.44
N ALA A 39 11.60 1.92 -14.27
CA ALA A 39 11.58 0.46 -14.40
C ALA A 39 12.69 -0.29 -13.66
N ALA A 40 13.50 0.39 -12.81
CA ALA A 40 14.64 -0.22 -12.12
C ALA A 40 14.31 -1.49 -11.31
N ASN A 41 13.12 -1.56 -10.74
CA ASN A 41 12.67 -2.67 -9.91
C ASN A 41 11.76 -3.66 -10.66
N GLY A 42 11.85 -3.69 -12.00
CA GLY A 42 10.99 -4.49 -12.87
C GLY A 42 9.63 -3.85 -13.16
N VAL A 43 8.93 -4.39 -14.16
CA VAL A 43 7.63 -3.92 -14.60
C VAL A 43 6.62 -5.07 -14.58
N ILE A 44 5.43 -4.79 -14.08
CA ILE A 44 4.30 -5.72 -14.09
C ILE A 44 3.24 -5.12 -15.01
N LEU A 45 3.00 -5.80 -16.14
CA LEU A 45 1.95 -5.45 -17.08
C LEU A 45 0.65 -6.12 -16.63
N VAL A 46 -0.38 -5.32 -16.44
CA VAL A 46 -1.71 -5.79 -16.05
C VAL A 46 -2.67 -5.46 -17.18
N THR A 47 -3.25 -6.48 -17.79
CA THR A 47 -4.30 -6.33 -18.79
C THR A 47 -5.64 -6.64 -18.15
N THR A 48 -6.56 -5.68 -18.16
CA THR A 48 -7.92 -5.91 -17.66
C THR A 48 -8.79 -6.57 -18.73
N LYS A 49 -9.91 -7.18 -18.32
CA LYS A 49 -10.87 -7.80 -19.22
C LYS A 49 -11.39 -6.77 -20.23
N GLN A 50 -11.23 -7.08 -21.50
CA GLN A 50 -11.66 -6.26 -22.62
C GLN A 50 -13.02 -6.72 -23.15
N GLY A 51 -13.76 -5.82 -23.78
CA GLY A 51 -14.95 -6.17 -24.54
C GLY A 51 -14.59 -7.08 -25.71
N LYS A 52 -15.43 -8.09 -25.97
CA LYS A 52 -15.27 -9.03 -27.09
C LYS A 52 -16.48 -8.95 -28.00
N GLU A 53 -16.27 -9.17 -29.30
CA GLU A 53 -17.37 -9.32 -30.24
C GLU A 53 -18.22 -10.53 -29.86
N GLY A 54 -19.53 -10.35 -29.88
CA GLY A 54 -20.49 -11.39 -29.57
C GLY A 54 -21.62 -10.90 -28.66
N LYS A 55 -22.45 -11.86 -28.28
CA LYS A 55 -23.57 -11.63 -27.35
C LYS A 55 -23.07 -11.16 -26.00
N LEU A 56 -23.87 -10.37 -25.33
CA LEU A 56 -23.61 -9.94 -23.96
C LEU A 56 -23.41 -11.15 -23.05
N GLN A 57 -22.28 -11.19 -22.36
CA GLN A 57 -21.92 -12.19 -21.36
C GLN A 57 -21.89 -11.53 -19.99
N ILE A 58 -22.56 -12.14 -19.04
CA ILE A 58 -22.62 -11.70 -17.65
C ILE A 58 -22.00 -12.81 -16.81
N SER A 59 -20.98 -12.48 -16.05
CA SER A 59 -20.40 -13.37 -15.05
C SER A 59 -20.48 -12.75 -13.64
N TYR A 60 -20.81 -13.58 -12.69
CA TYR A 60 -20.81 -13.22 -11.27
C TYR A 60 -19.98 -14.24 -10.50
N ASP A 61 -18.94 -13.74 -9.84
CA ASP A 61 -18.02 -14.51 -9.03
C ASP A 61 -18.21 -14.11 -7.56
N ALA A 62 -18.46 -15.07 -6.69
CA ALA A 62 -18.56 -14.87 -5.26
C ALA A 62 -17.61 -15.81 -4.51
N ASN A 63 -16.93 -15.27 -3.51
CA ASN A 63 -16.05 -16.03 -2.63
C ASN A 63 -16.34 -15.69 -1.18
N ILE A 64 -16.41 -16.71 -0.33
CA ILE A 64 -16.52 -16.57 1.12
C ILE A 64 -15.42 -17.42 1.74
N GLY A 65 -14.64 -16.81 2.62
CA GLY A 65 -13.56 -17.47 3.34
C GLY A 65 -13.62 -17.16 4.84
N ILE A 66 -13.11 -18.06 5.64
CA ILE A 66 -12.90 -17.87 7.08
C ILE A 66 -11.39 -17.99 7.31
N SER A 67 -10.82 -16.96 7.92
CA SER A 67 -9.39 -16.89 8.22
C SER A 67 -9.16 -17.01 9.71
N ASN A 68 -8.09 -17.72 10.09
CA ASN A 68 -7.66 -17.86 11.47
C ASN A 68 -6.14 -17.85 11.52
N VAL A 69 -5.57 -17.40 12.64
CA VAL A 69 -4.13 -17.48 12.85
C VAL A 69 -3.72 -18.93 13.03
N TYR A 70 -2.93 -19.44 12.10
CA TYR A 70 -2.49 -20.84 12.08
C TYR A 70 -1.68 -21.22 13.33
N ARG A 71 -0.80 -20.32 13.80
CA ARG A 71 0.06 -20.56 14.95
C ARG A 71 0.31 -19.27 15.71
N LEU A 72 0.07 -19.29 17.00
CA LEU A 72 0.46 -18.25 17.94
C LEU A 72 1.74 -18.68 18.68
N PRO A 73 2.59 -17.72 19.12
CA PRO A 73 3.66 -18.03 20.04
C PRO A 73 3.07 -18.54 21.35
N GLN A 74 3.77 -19.46 21.99
CA GLN A 74 3.41 -19.92 23.32
C GLN A 74 3.76 -18.83 24.32
N MET A 75 2.74 -18.30 24.99
CA MET A 75 2.91 -17.29 26.01
C MET A 75 3.21 -17.93 27.37
N LEU A 76 3.97 -17.23 28.20
CA LEU A 76 4.23 -17.67 29.56
C LEU A 76 2.93 -17.60 30.39
N THR A 77 2.69 -18.63 31.19
CA THR A 77 1.69 -18.55 32.26
C THR A 77 2.17 -17.65 33.37
N ALA A 78 1.26 -17.22 34.26
CA ALA A 78 1.61 -16.42 35.44
C ALA A 78 2.73 -17.09 36.27
N LYS A 79 2.63 -18.40 36.50
CA LYS A 79 3.67 -19.20 37.20
C LYS A 79 5.02 -19.11 36.48
N GLN A 80 5.05 -19.45 35.20
CA GLN A 80 6.28 -19.41 34.41
C GLN A 80 6.89 -18.00 34.33
N TYR A 81 6.04 -16.99 34.26
CA TYR A 81 6.48 -15.60 34.26
C TYR A 81 7.20 -15.26 35.56
N MET A 82 6.62 -15.60 36.74
CA MET A 82 7.26 -15.38 38.03
C MET A 82 8.59 -16.14 38.12
N GLU A 83 8.63 -17.41 37.69
CA GLU A 83 9.86 -18.21 37.68
C GLU A 83 10.96 -17.57 36.79
N VAL A 84 10.62 -17.09 35.61
CA VAL A 84 11.57 -16.40 34.72
C VAL A 84 12.09 -15.10 35.35
N GLN A 85 11.21 -14.33 36.00
CA GLN A 85 11.61 -13.11 36.69
C GLN A 85 12.55 -13.39 37.88
N ASP A 86 12.31 -14.45 38.65
CA ASP A 86 13.17 -14.89 39.71
C ASP A 86 14.55 -15.34 39.21
N VAL A 87 14.60 -16.07 38.08
CA VAL A 87 15.86 -16.45 37.42
C VAL A 87 16.62 -15.22 36.91
N MET A 88 15.93 -14.20 36.42
CA MET A 88 16.57 -12.94 36.03
C MET A 88 17.22 -12.24 37.23
N GLN A 89 16.54 -12.17 38.36
CA GLN A 89 17.11 -11.62 39.60
C GLN A 89 18.35 -12.41 40.05
N PHE A 90 18.23 -13.73 40.13
CA PHE A 90 19.34 -14.62 40.47
C PHE A 90 20.58 -14.38 39.60
N ASN A 91 20.39 -14.29 38.28
CA ASN A 91 21.49 -14.08 37.35
C ASN A 91 22.17 -12.71 37.48
N THR A 92 21.46 -11.71 37.97
CA THR A 92 22.02 -10.37 38.26
C THR A 92 22.61 -10.24 39.65
N GLY A 93 22.51 -11.29 40.51
CA GLY A 93 22.92 -11.26 41.90
C GLY A 93 21.98 -10.46 42.81
N ALA A 94 20.79 -10.12 42.32
CA ALA A 94 19.78 -9.42 43.11
C ALA A 94 18.93 -10.43 43.93
N PRO A 95 18.31 -10.00 45.06
CA PRO A 95 17.37 -10.84 45.81
C PRO A 95 16.20 -11.29 44.92
N LEU A 96 15.74 -12.52 45.11
CA LEU A 96 14.53 -13.01 44.42
C LEU A 96 13.31 -12.15 44.80
N TRP A 97 12.34 -12.11 43.91
CA TRP A 97 11.12 -11.38 44.16
C TRP A 97 10.31 -11.99 45.30
N ASN A 98 9.92 -11.19 46.28
CA ASN A 98 8.93 -11.58 47.26
C ASN A 98 7.53 -11.28 46.70
N TRP A 99 6.95 -12.23 45.97
CA TRP A 99 5.68 -12.03 45.26
C TRP A 99 4.50 -11.69 46.19
N SER A 100 4.59 -11.99 47.50
CA SER A 100 3.56 -11.60 48.45
C SER A 100 3.51 -10.08 48.73
N ASP A 101 4.54 -9.33 48.34
CA ASP A 101 4.52 -7.87 48.39
C ASP A 101 3.69 -7.24 47.28
N TYR A 102 3.42 -8.02 46.21
CA TYR A 102 2.80 -7.56 44.97
C TYR A 102 1.43 -8.19 44.66
N LEU A 103 1.16 -9.36 45.25
CA LEU A 103 -0.05 -10.14 45.04
C LEU A 103 -0.63 -10.58 46.37
N ASP A 104 -1.96 -10.58 46.48
CA ASP A 104 -2.64 -11.15 47.63
C ASP A 104 -2.46 -12.68 47.69
N ALA A 105 -2.56 -13.24 48.90
CA ALA A 105 -2.24 -14.64 49.19
C ALA A 105 -3.05 -15.63 48.33
N ASP A 106 -4.34 -15.39 48.13
CA ASP A 106 -5.22 -16.26 47.33
C ASP A 106 -4.86 -16.25 45.84
N LEU A 107 -4.59 -15.06 45.29
CA LEU A 107 -4.19 -14.90 43.90
C LEU A 107 -2.80 -15.49 43.67
N LEU A 108 -1.85 -15.24 44.56
CA LEU A 108 -0.51 -15.82 44.51
C LEU A 108 -0.55 -17.35 44.56
N ALA A 109 -1.34 -17.93 45.45
CA ALA A 109 -1.51 -19.39 45.56
C ALA A 109 -2.13 -19.97 44.27
N ALA A 110 -3.09 -19.29 43.68
CA ALA A 110 -3.72 -19.70 42.41
C ALA A 110 -2.71 -19.68 41.25
N TYR A 111 -1.82 -18.68 41.17
CA TYR A 111 -0.77 -18.62 40.17
C TYR A 111 0.31 -19.68 40.40
N GLN A 112 0.77 -19.85 41.62
CA GLN A 112 1.83 -20.84 41.97
C GLN A 112 1.36 -22.29 41.73
N SER A 113 0.11 -22.59 42.08
CA SER A 113 -0.47 -23.91 41.83
C SER A 113 -0.78 -24.18 40.34
N GLY A 114 -0.85 -23.12 39.52
CA GLY A 114 -1.29 -23.21 38.12
C GLY A 114 -2.82 -23.28 37.96
N ALA A 115 -3.58 -23.15 39.06
CA ALA A 115 -5.05 -23.11 38.98
C ALA A 115 -5.54 -21.90 38.20
N ASN A 116 -4.80 -20.78 38.26
CA ASN A 116 -4.98 -19.63 37.38
C ASN A 116 -3.75 -19.49 36.49
N PRO A 117 -3.88 -19.63 35.17
CA PRO A 117 -2.74 -19.52 34.25
C PRO A 117 -2.31 -18.06 34.00
N GLY A 118 -3.05 -17.06 34.50
CA GLY A 118 -2.88 -15.66 34.17
C GLY A 118 -3.51 -15.31 32.83
N THR A 119 -3.26 -14.09 32.33
CA THR A 119 -3.87 -13.58 31.12
C THR A 119 -3.01 -13.81 29.89
N ASN A 120 -3.55 -14.51 28.91
CA ASN A 120 -2.96 -14.62 27.58
C ASN A 120 -3.46 -13.47 26.67
N TRP A 121 -2.70 -12.39 26.64
CA TRP A 121 -3.06 -11.16 25.94
C TRP A 121 -3.15 -11.31 24.42
N VAL A 122 -2.35 -12.19 23.83
CA VAL A 122 -2.37 -12.43 22.38
C VAL A 122 -3.64 -13.19 21.97
N GLU A 123 -4.06 -14.17 22.79
CA GLU A 123 -5.31 -14.89 22.56
C GLU A 123 -6.54 -13.97 22.78
N ALA A 124 -6.43 -13.00 23.70
CA ALA A 124 -7.51 -12.06 23.99
C ALA A 124 -7.89 -11.17 22.81
N ILE A 125 -6.93 -10.81 21.95
CA ILE A 125 -7.18 -9.99 20.75
C ILE A 125 -7.39 -10.81 19.48
N ARG A 126 -7.25 -12.13 19.54
CA ARG A 126 -7.39 -13.02 18.39
C ARG A 126 -8.85 -13.12 17.92
N ASN A 127 -9.08 -12.95 16.65
CA ASN A 127 -10.32 -13.26 15.98
C ASN A 127 -10.21 -14.65 15.35
N LYS A 128 -11.01 -15.62 15.83
CA LYS A 128 -10.95 -17.04 15.39
C LYS A 128 -11.69 -17.27 14.08
N ASP A 129 -12.65 -16.41 13.77
CA ASP A 129 -13.58 -16.58 12.66
C ASP A 129 -13.61 -15.32 11.79
N ALA A 130 -12.41 -14.84 11.39
CA ALA A 130 -12.28 -13.67 10.54
C ALA A 130 -12.86 -13.95 9.15
N ILE A 131 -13.98 -13.33 8.84
CA ILE A 131 -14.70 -13.53 7.58
C ILE A 131 -14.08 -12.68 6.48
N THR A 132 -13.90 -13.29 5.31
CA THR A 132 -13.60 -12.59 4.06
C THR A 132 -14.68 -12.90 3.05
N THR A 133 -15.27 -11.87 2.43
CA THR A 133 -16.18 -12.06 1.30
C THR A 133 -15.73 -11.20 0.13
N SER A 134 -15.87 -11.74 -1.08
CA SER A 134 -15.67 -10.98 -2.31
C SER A 134 -16.76 -11.30 -3.33
N HIS A 135 -17.23 -10.27 -4.02
CA HIS A 135 -18.25 -10.35 -5.04
C HIS A 135 -17.77 -9.56 -6.25
N ALA A 136 -17.83 -10.14 -7.44
CA ALA A 136 -17.46 -9.49 -8.68
C ALA A 136 -18.50 -9.78 -9.76
N LEU A 137 -19.02 -8.72 -10.36
CA LEU A 137 -19.92 -8.77 -11.52
C LEU A 137 -19.15 -8.23 -12.72
N ASN A 138 -19.07 -9.01 -13.78
CA ASN A 138 -18.49 -8.60 -15.06
C ASN A 138 -19.50 -8.76 -16.19
N ILE A 139 -19.59 -7.74 -17.04
CA ILE A 139 -20.46 -7.70 -18.22
C ILE A 139 -19.58 -7.37 -19.41
N THR A 140 -19.51 -8.25 -20.39
CA THR A 140 -18.71 -8.08 -21.60
C THR A 140 -19.56 -8.36 -22.85
N GLY A 141 -19.34 -7.62 -23.90
CA GLY A 141 -20.01 -7.85 -25.18
C GLY A 141 -19.63 -6.82 -26.20
N GLY A 142 -20.19 -6.93 -27.39
CA GLY A 142 -19.97 -5.95 -28.44
C GLY A 142 -20.29 -6.45 -29.82
N THR A 143 -20.09 -5.55 -30.76
CA THR A 143 -20.13 -5.78 -32.18
C THR A 143 -18.72 -5.73 -32.78
N ASP A 144 -18.60 -5.92 -34.08
CA ASP A 144 -17.36 -5.71 -34.83
C ASP A 144 -16.84 -4.26 -34.81
N ARG A 145 -17.69 -3.30 -34.37
CA ARG A 145 -17.33 -1.87 -34.27
C ARG A 145 -17.30 -1.30 -32.87
N SER A 146 -18.02 -1.90 -31.93
CA SER A 146 -18.12 -1.36 -30.58
C SER A 146 -18.06 -2.50 -29.58
N LYS A 147 -17.09 -2.46 -28.69
CA LYS A 147 -16.88 -3.46 -27.65
C LYS A 147 -16.88 -2.78 -26.29
N ILE A 148 -17.49 -3.42 -25.32
CA ILE A 148 -17.58 -2.89 -23.96
C ILE A 148 -17.33 -3.98 -22.92
N SER A 149 -16.68 -3.60 -21.83
CA SER A 149 -16.50 -4.43 -20.64
C SER A 149 -16.76 -3.57 -19.41
N LEU A 150 -17.67 -4.02 -18.54
CA LEU A 150 -18.02 -3.38 -17.28
C LEU A 150 -17.64 -4.34 -16.15
N GLY A 151 -17.10 -3.81 -15.08
CA GLY A 151 -16.78 -4.56 -13.85
C GLY A 151 -17.27 -3.80 -12.63
N ALA A 152 -17.89 -4.52 -11.69
CA ALA A 152 -18.23 -4.00 -10.36
C ALA A 152 -17.81 -5.02 -9.31
N GLY A 153 -17.17 -4.57 -8.24
CA GLY A 153 -16.65 -5.46 -7.22
C GLY A 153 -16.86 -4.94 -5.81
N TYR A 154 -17.09 -5.85 -4.88
CA TYR A 154 -17.13 -5.59 -3.45
C TYR A 154 -16.26 -6.61 -2.74
N GLN A 155 -15.46 -6.15 -1.79
CA GLN A 155 -14.66 -6.98 -0.89
C GLN A 155 -14.83 -6.50 0.55
N TYR A 156 -15.03 -7.48 1.43
CA TYR A 156 -15.00 -7.29 2.88
C TYR A 156 -14.00 -8.30 3.47
N GLN A 157 -13.23 -7.85 4.45
CA GLN A 157 -12.27 -8.69 5.16
C GLN A 157 -12.18 -8.27 6.62
N ASP A 158 -12.44 -9.19 7.54
CA ASP A 158 -12.16 -9.03 8.96
C ASP A 158 -10.66 -9.22 9.25
N GLY A 159 -10.16 -8.51 10.25
CA GLY A 159 -8.82 -8.74 10.80
C GLY A 159 -8.79 -10.03 11.62
N VAL A 160 -7.71 -10.79 11.51
CA VAL A 160 -7.44 -11.98 12.34
C VAL A 160 -7.02 -11.63 13.78
N PHE A 161 -6.72 -10.35 14.03
CA PHE A 161 -6.57 -9.73 15.34
C PHE A 161 -7.51 -8.53 15.45
N GLY A 162 -7.98 -8.24 16.67
CA GLY A 162 -8.87 -7.12 16.93
C GLY A 162 -10.25 -7.55 17.44
N ASN A 163 -10.33 -8.66 18.16
CA ASN A 163 -11.60 -9.13 18.74
C ASN A 163 -12.26 -8.09 19.64
N VAL A 164 -11.47 -7.29 20.37
CA VAL A 164 -11.93 -6.23 21.28
C VAL A 164 -12.07 -4.87 20.61
N VAL A 165 -11.41 -4.67 19.47
CA VAL A 165 -11.46 -3.46 18.65
C VAL A 165 -11.74 -3.90 17.22
N LYS A 166 -12.82 -3.40 16.64
CA LYS A 166 -13.23 -3.78 15.28
C LYS A 166 -12.10 -3.49 14.29
N SER A 167 -11.64 -4.53 13.60
CA SER A 167 -10.63 -4.46 12.56
C SER A 167 -11.22 -5.00 11.28
N ASP A 168 -11.46 -4.14 10.30
CA ASP A 168 -12.02 -4.53 9.01
C ASP A 168 -11.49 -3.69 7.84
N TYR A 169 -11.53 -4.29 6.67
CA TYR A 169 -11.26 -3.66 5.40
C TYR A 169 -12.44 -3.87 4.45
N ARG A 170 -12.84 -2.80 3.77
CA ARG A 170 -13.89 -2.81 2.74
C ARG A 170 -13.40 -2.12 1.51
N ARG A 171 -13.67 -2.71 0.35
CA ARG A 171 -13.33 -2.11 -0.94
C ARG A 171 -14.50 -2.26 -1.90
N PHE A 172 -14.84 -1.16 -2.53
CA PHE A 172 -15.74 -1.10 -3.66
C PHE A 172 -14.93 -0.73 -4.90
N THR A 173 -15.16 -1.42 -6.02
CA THR A 173 -14.49 -1.12 -7.30
C THR A 173 -15.51 -1.04 -8.42
N PHE A 174 -15.24 -0.16 -9.38
CA PHE A 174 -15.98 -0.05 -10.60
C PHE A 174 -15.02 0.17 -11.76
N ARG A 175 -15.26 -0.52 -12.90
CA ARG A 175 -14.44 -0.43 -14.09
C ARG A 175 -15.32 -0.37 -15.35
N ILE A 176 -14.91 0.50 -16.27
CA ILE A 176 -15.42 0.52 -17.66
C ILE A 176 -14.20 0.42 -18.57
N ASN A 177 -14.35 -0.36 -19.63
CA ASN A 177 -13.42 -0.40 -20.74
C ASN A 177 -14.23 -0.49 -22.02
N SER A 178 -13.98 0.39 -23.00
CA SER A 178 -14.61 0.28 -24.29
C SER A 178 -13.67 0.63 -25.44
N GLU A 179 -13.97 0.11 -26.61
CA GLU A 179 -13.32 0.38 -27.88
C GLU A 179 -14.36 0.57 -28.98
N HIS A 180 -14.19 1.62 -29.80
CA HIS A 180 -15.12 1.95 -30.89
C HIS A 180 -14.36 2.26 -32.17
N VAL A 181 -14.76 1.61 -33.28
CA VAL A 181 -14.30 1.91 -34.62
C VAL A 181 -15.15 3.05 -35.18
N LEU A 182 -14.57 4.26 -35.24
CA LEU A 182 -15.26 5.45 -35.74
C LEU A 182 -15.30 5.48 -37.28
N TYR A 183 -14.21 5.03 -37.92
CA TYR A 183 -14.15 5.00 -39.37
C TYR A 183 -13.45 3.73 -39.86
N ARG A 184 -14.15 3.05 -40.78
CA ARG A 184 -13.64 1.89 -41.54
C ARG A 184 -13.70 2.23 -43.03
N ASN A 185 -12.59 2.05 -43.74
CA ASN A 185 -12.54 2.34 -45.15
C ASN A 185 -13.25 1.28 -46.01
N SER A 186 -13.38 1.54 -47.31
CA SER A 186 -14.04 0.63 -48.28
C SER A 186 -13.35 -0.73 -48.43
N LYS A 187 -12.09 -0.85 -48.00
CA LYS A 187 -11.32 -2.11 -48.00
C LYS A 187 -11.48 -2.90 -46.70
N GLY A 188 -12.34 -2.48 -45.79
CA GLY A 188 -12.60 -3.14 -44.51
C GLY A 188 -11.55 -2.89 -43.41
N MET A 189 -10.62 -1.94 -43.65
CA MET A 189 -9.61 -1.59 -42.63
C MET A 189 -10.15 -0.56 -41.65
N ASP A 190 -9.96 -0.78 -40.36
CA ASP A 190 -10.29 0.16 -39.32
C ASP A 190 -9.24 1.29 -39.30
N VAL A 191 -9.66 2.47 -39.76
CA VAL A 191 -8.76 3.62 -39.92
C VAL A 191 -8.71 4.48 -38.68
N VAL A 192 -9.84 4.67 -38.01
CA VAL A 192 -9.93 5.49 -36.80
C VAL A 192 -10.64 4.70 -35.69
N LYS A 193 -9.96 4.53 -34.57
CA LYS A 193 -10.51 3.94 -33.36
C LYS A 193 -10.35 4.89 -32.18
N VAL A 194 -11.27 4.83 -31.27
CA VAL A 194 -11.17 5.44 -29.94
C VAL A 194 -11.47 4.38 -28.89
N GLY A 195 -10.88 4.55 -27.73
CA GLY A 195 -11.22 3.72 -26.60
C GLY A 195 -10.95 4.45 -25.29
N GLU A 196 -11.63 4.01 -24.27
CA GLU A 196 -11.41 4.50 -22.91
C GLU A 196 -11.35 3.35 -21.92
N THR A 197 -10.62 3.60 -20.85
CA THR A 197 -10.59 2.77 -19.65
C THR A 197 -10.75 3.67 -18.44
N MET A 198 -11.73 3.38 -17.60
CA MET A 198 -11.91 4.04 -16.32
C MET A 198 -11.96 2.99 -15.23
N TYR A 199 -11.29 3.22 -14.12
CA TYR A 199 -11.52 2.48 -12.89
C TYR A 199 -11.56 3.40 -11.68
N TYR A 200 -12.43 3.03 -10.76
CA TYR A 200 -12.65 3.72 -9.50
C TYR A 200 -12.59 2.72 -8.36
N SER A 201 -12.01 3.12 -7.25
CA SER A 201 -12.04 2.37 -6.00
C SER A 201 -12.40 3.26 -4.83
N HIS A 202 -13.26 2.73 -3.97
CA HIS A 202 -13.51 3.26 -2.63
C HIS A 202 -13.02 2.22 -1.62
N LYS A 203 -12.13 2.63 -0.72
CA LYS A 203 -11.57 1.77 0.31
C LYS A 203 -11.85 2.37 1.67
N GLN A 204 -12.22 1.54 2.61
CA GLN A 204 -12.38 1.90 4.01
C GLN A 204 -11.64 0.87 4.86
N SER A 205 -10.86 1.33 5.80
CA SER A 205 -10.21 0.46 6.78
C SER A 205 -10.28 1.06 8.17
N GLN A 206 -10.38 0.19 9.15
CA GLN A 206 -10.24 0.50 10.56
C GLN A 206 -9.57 -0.70 11.25
N GLY A 207 -8.93 -0.49 12.39
CA GLY A 207 -8.33 -1.58 13.12
C GLY A 207 -7.13 -1.21 13.96
N ILE A 208 -6.50 -2.25 14.50
CA ILE A 208 -5.33 -2.11 15.36
C ILE A 208 -4.09 -1.71 14.56
N GLN A 209 -3.28 -0.83 15.13
CA GLN A 209 -2.01 -0.44 14.53
C GLN A 209 -0.95 -1.51 14.76
N ILE A 210 -0.29 -1.93 13.67
CA ILE A 210 0.82 -2.88 13.66
C ILE A 210 2.04 -2.34 12.88
N GLY A 211 2.10 -1.02 12.69
CA GLY A 211 3.00 -0.39 11.70
C GLY A 211 4.48 -0.38 12.08
N ASN A 212 4.85 -0.13 13.33
CA ASN A 212 6.24 -0.06 13.77
C ASN A 212 6.42 -0.63 15.19
N GLN A 213 7.67 -0.68 15.69
CA GLN A 213 7.95 -1.25 17.01
C GLN A 213 7.35 -0.48 18.20
N TYR A 214 7.07 0.81 18.05
CA TYR A 214 6.53 1.67 19.11
C TYR A 214 5.00 1.73 19.10
N SER A 215 4.40 1.69 17.92
CA SER A 215 2.95 1.74 17.73
C SER A 215 2.43 0.41 17.19
N ASN A 216 2.68 -0.68 17.93
CA ASN A 216 2.35 -2.04 17.51
C ASN A 216 1.58 -2.77 18.62
N ALA A 217 0.26 -2.83 18.48
CA ALA A 217 -0.61 -3.46 19.44
C ALA A 217 -0.25 -4.95 19.68
N LEU A 218 0.11 -5.69 18.62
CA LEU A 218 0.52 -7.09 18.76
C LEU A 218 1.82 -7.23 19.55
N SER A 219 2.82 -6.37 19.30
CA SER A 219 4.07 -6.34 20.08
C SER A 219 3.81 -5.99 21.56
N THR A 220 2.86 -5.11 21.84
CA THR A 220 2.44 -4.78 23.21
C THR A 220 1.82 -6.00 23.89
N MET A 221 0.92 -6.72 23.22
CA MET A 221 0.30 -7.94 23.75
C MET A 221 1.33 -9.05 24.01
N LEU A 222 2.34 -9.21 23.15
CA LEU A 222 3.41 -10.20 23.30
C LEU A 222 4.30 -9.94 24.53
N ARG A 223 4.41 -8.69 24.98
CA ARG A 223 5.26 -8.28 26.12
C ARG A 223 4.49 -8.00 27.39
N ALA A 224 3.17 -8.03 27.32
CA ALA A 224 2.33 -7.68 28.46
C ALA A 224 2.42 -8.69 29.62
N ASN A 225 2.34 -8.17 30.83
CA ASN A 225 2.47 -8.94 32.09
C ASN A 225 1.24 -9.85 32.27
N PRO A 226 1.42 -11.19 32.32
CA PRO A 226 0.31 -12.14 32.51
C PRO A 226 -0.29 -12.13 33.91
N LEU A 227 0.35 -11.47 34.88
CA LEU A 227 -0.16 -11.34 36.27
C LEU A 227 -1.32 -10.33 36.38
N VAL A 228 -1.54 -9.52 35.34
CA VAL A 228 -2.64 -8.56 35.29
C VAL A 228 -3.91 -9.24 34.78
N PRO A 229 -5.02 -9.20 35.54
CA PRO A 229 -6.32 -9.69 35.02
C PRO A 229 -6.82 -8.84 33.87
N MET A 230 -7.59 -9.46 32.95
CA MET A 230 -8.23 -8.75 31.85
C MET A 230 -9.43 -7.93 32.32
N TYR A 231 -10.22 -8.49 33.25
CA TYR A 231 -11.42 -7.90 33.80
C TYR A 231 -11.36 -7.85 35.32
N ASN A 232 -12.03 -6.88 35.88
CA ASN A 232 -12.28 -6.80 37.31
C ASN A 232 -13.50 -7.64 37.75
N ALA A 233 -13.86 -7.60 39.02
CA ALA A 233 -14.99 -8.37 39.56
C ALA A 233 -16.37 -7.94 38.98
N ASP A 234 -16.48 -6.70 38.50
CA ASP A 234 -17.70 -6.15 37.89
C ASP A 234 -17.79 -6.46 36.40
N GLY A 235 -16.78 -7.12 35.82
CA GLY A 235 -16.71 -7.45 34.41
C GLY A 235 -16.24 -6.31 33.50
N GLU A 236 -15.75 -5.22 34.08
CA GLU A 236 -15.12 -4.13 33.34
C GLU A 236 -13.63 -4.39 33.10
N TYR A 237 -13.01 -3.71 32.12
CA TYR A 237 -11.58 -3.85 31.90
C TYR A 237 -10.79 -3.41 33.14
N PHE A 238 -9.91 -4.28 33.60
CA PHE A 238 -9.06 -4.05 34.76
C PHE A 238 -8.22 -2.79 34.57
N GLY A 239 -8.41 -1.80 35.44
CA GLY A 239 -7.81 -0.47 35.32
C GLY A 239 -6.88 -0.11 36.46
N TRP A 240 -6.54 1.16 36.54
CA TRP A 240 -5.61 1.68 37.54
C TRP A 240 -6.11 1.53 38.99
N GLU A 241 -7.40 1.79 39.21
CA GLU A 241 -7.97 1.66 40.56
C GLU A 241 -8.02 0.20 41.02
N ASP A 242 -8.24 -0.73 40.09
CA ASP A 242 -8.21 -2.16 40.37
C ASP A 242 -6.82 -2.62 40.77
N ILE A 243 -5.74 -2.12 40.15
CA ILE A 243 -4.36 -2.42 40.51
C ILE A 243 -4.07 -2.03 41.99
N LYS A 244 -4.67 -0.94 42.46
CA LYS A 244 -4.49 -0.46 43.81
C LYS A 244 -5.34 -1.20 44.83
N ASN A 245 -6.53 -1.62 44.46
CA ASN A 245 -7.59 -2.04 45.38
C ASN A 245 -7.91 -3.54 45.33
N SER A 246 -7.32 -4.30 44.40
CA SER A 246 -7.55 -5.74 44.23
C SER A 246 -6.38 -6.59 44.69
N GLY A 247 -6.45 -7.90 44.45
CA GLY A 247 -5.38 -8.86 44.71
C GLY A 247 -4.06 -8.59 44.00
N THR A 248 -3.99 -7.56 43.16
CA THR A 248 -2.79 -7.13 42.42
C THR A 248 -2.24 -5.79 42.91
N LYS A 249 -2.64 -5.33 44.07
CA LYS A 249 -2.35 -3.99 44.63
C LYS A 249 -0.88 -3.54 44.64
N GLY A 250 0.06 -4.46 44.57
CA GLY A 250 1.49 -4.18 44.57
C GLY A 250 2.16 -4.21 43.21
N LEU A 251 1.48 -4.64 42.15
CA LEU A 251 2.09 -4.85 40.82
C LEU A 251 2.68 -3.57 40.20
N GLN A 252 2.13 -2.38 40.45
CA GLN A 252 2.71 -1.11 40.00
C GLN A 252 4.08 -0.83 40.60
N ASN A 253 4.36 -1.32 41.84
CA ASN A 253 5.66 -1.17 42.48
C ASN A 253 6.68 -2.19 41.95
N TYR A 254 6.22 -3.36 41.52
CA TYR A 254 7.04 -4.35 40.85
C TYR A 254 7.53 -3.83 39.49
N ASN A 255 6.61 -3.28 38.68
CA ASN A 255 6.92 -2.72 37.37
C ASN A 255 5.98 -1.55 37.08
N GLN A 256 6.53 -0.33 37.00
CA GLN A 256 5.77 0.88 36.72
C GLN A 256 5.03 0.83 35.36
N TYR A 257 5.45 -0.04 34.44
CA TYR A 257 4.78 -0.24 33.13
C TYR A 257 3.67 -1.29 33.21
N THR A 258 3.31 -1.77 34.41
CA THR A 258 2.19 -2.69 34.58
C THR A 258 0.89 -2.02 34.17
N VAL A 259 0.24 -2.56 33.14
CA VAL A 259 -0.98 -2.02 32.55
C VAL A 259 -1.79 -3.15 31.90
N ASN A 260 -3.11 -2.98 31.88
CA ASN A 260 -3.97 -3.79 31.02
C ASN A 260 -3.85 -3.27 29.56
N PRO A 261 -3.20 -4.01 28.67
CA PRO A 261 -2.98 -3.54 27.30
C PRO A 261 -4.27 -3.49 26.48
N ILE A 262 -5.30 -4.25 26.86
CA ILE A 262 -6.62 -4.19 26.22
C ILE A 262 -7.32 -2.87 26.52
N LEU A 263 -7.27 -2.41 27.78
CA LEU A 263 -7.84 -1.13 28.16
C LEU A 263 -7.18 0.03 27.40
N VAL A 264 -5.85 -0.01 27.24
CA VAL A 264 -5.12 0.96 26.41
C VAL A 264 -5.55 0.85 24.94
N LEU A 265 -5.63 -0.36 24.41
CA LEU A 265 -6.00 -0.61 23.01
C LEU A 265 -7.40 -0.09 22.70
N VAL A 266 -8.38 -0.41 23.53
CA VAL A 266 -9.77 0.03 23.35
C VAL A 266 -9.88 1.56 23.36
N ASN A 267 -9.12 2.24 24.21
CA ASN A 267 -9.16 3.70 24.30
C ASN A 267 -8.28 4.41 23.26
N SER A 268 -7.21 3.77 22.76
CA SER A 268 -6.30 4.38 21.79
C SER A 268 -6.63 4.05 20.34
N GLN A 269 -7.30 2.93 20.09
CA GLN A 269 -7.56 2.41 18.73
C GLN A 269 -9.03 1.98 18.54
N ASN A 270 -9.94 2.54 19.30
CA ASN A 270 -11.37 2.32 19.20
C ASN A 270 -11.84 2.51 17.73
N ALA A 271 -13.08 2.06 17.43
CA ALA A 271 -13.79 2.28 16.15
C ALA A 271 -13.75 3.72 15.61
N ALA A 272 -13.18 4.61 16.40
CA ALA A 272 -12.77 5.97 16.10
C ALA A 272 -11.60 6.12 15.13
N ASN A 273 -10.83 5.06 14.81
CA ASN A 273 -9.68 5.15 13.94
C ASN A 273 -10.06 4.65 12.54
N LYS A 274 -10.62 5.52 11.71
CA LYS A 274 -11.16 5.18 10.40
C LYS A 274 -10.43 5.90 9.29
N SER A 275 -9.93 5.14 8.34
CA SER A 275 -9.35 5.63 7.09
C SER A 275 -10.28 5.35 5.92
N VAL A 276 -10.49 6.36 5.08
CA VAL A 276 -11.25 6.25 3.83
C VAL A 276 -10.38 6.77 2.70
N SER A 277 -10.29 6.03 1.60
CA SER A 277 -9.59 6.49 0.42
C SER A 277 -10.37 6.20 -0.87
N HIS A 278 -10.18 7.07 -1.84
CA HIS A 278 -10.72 6.95 -3.18
C HIS A 278 -9.57 7.00 -4.19
N GLY A 279 -9.62 6.12 -5.15
CA GLY A 279 -8.72 6.11 -6.30
C GLY A 279 -9.53 6.19 -7.59
N PHE A 280 -9.17 7.10 -8.45
CA PHE A 280 -9.80 7.28 -9.77
C PHE A 280 -8.72 7.29 -10.84
N ASN A 281 -8.96 6.57 -11.93
CA ASN A 281 -8.13 6.60 -13.12
C ASN A 281 -9.03 6.65 -14.36
N LEU A 282 -8.71 7.55 -15.26
CA LEU A 282 -9.37 7.68 -16.56
C LEU A 282 -8.29 7.75 -17.64
N SER A 283 -8.35 6.84 -18.60
CA SER A 283 -7.49 6.80 -19.78
C SER A 283 -8.33 6.80 -21.04
N GLY A 284 -7.98 7.62 -22.01
CA GLY A 284 -8.59 7.61 -23.33
C GLY A 284 -7.54 7.60 -24.41
N TYR A 285 -7.80 6.94 -25.54
CA TYR A 285 -6.90 6.92 -26.66
C TYR A 285 -7.62 7.14 -28.00
N LEU A 286 -6.88 7.70 -28.92
CA LEU A 286 -7.20 7.79 -30.35
C LEU A 286 -6.13 6.98 -31.11
N GLU A 287 -6.58 6.06 -31.96
CA GLU A 287 -5.74 5.29 -32.87
C GLU A 287 -6.10 5.62 -34.29
N ILE A 288 -5.10 5.95 -35.12
CA ILE A 288 -5.27 6.26 -36.54
C ILE A 288 -4.33 5.36 -37.34
N GLN A 289 -4.90 4.60 -38.28
CA GLN A 289 -4.19 3.73 -39.22
C GLN A 289 -4.38 4.21 -40.65
N PRO A 290 -3.59 5.20 -41.13
CA PRO A 290 -3.80 5.80 -42.47
C PRO A 290 -3.48 4.83 -43.61
N ILE A 291 -2.51 3.95 -43.42
CA ILE A 291 -2.14 2.86 -44.33
C ILE A 291 -1.97 1.57 -43.52
N LYS A 292 -2.01 0.42 -44.17
CA LYS A 292 -1.85 -0.89 -43.53
C LYS A 292 -0.56 -0.91 -42.70
N ASN A 293 -0.68 -1.34 -41.43
CA ASN A 293 0.41 -1.53 -40.47
C ASN A 293 1.13 -0.25 -40.01
N LEU A 294 0.74 0.96 -40.47
CA LEU A 294 1.23 2.22 -39.90
C LEU A 294 0.17 2.75 -38.92
N ILE A 295 0.46 2.68 -37.64
CA ILE A 295 -0.47 3.01 -36.55
C ILE A 295 0.09 4.16 -35.73
N TYR A 296 -0.64 5.28 -35.70
CA TYR A 296 -0.47 6.32 -34.71
C TYR A 296 -1.45 6.07 -33.55
N ARG A 297 -0.96 6.14 -32.33
CA ARG A 297 -1.79 6.09 -31.13
C ARG A 297 -1.42 7.22 -30.17
N GLY A 298 -2.37 8.11 -29.94
CA GLY A 298 -2.30 9.13 -28.90
C GLY A 298 -3.15 8.72 -27.71
N GLN A 299 -2.59 8.71 -26.52
CA GLN A 299 -3.27 8.31 -25.28
C GLN A 299 -3.10 9.40 -24.22
N VAL A 300 -4.17 9.73 -23.52
CA VAL A 300 -4.17 10.63 -22.37
C VAL A 300 -4.67 9.86 -21.16
N ASN A 301 -4.00 10.03 -20.04
CA ASN A 301 -4.37 9.44 -18.77
C ASN A 301 -4.47 10.50 -17.70
N TYR A 302 -5.47 10.39 -16.82
CA TYR A 302 -5.65 11.19 -15.62
C TYR A 302 -5.89 10.26 -14.44
N ASN A 303 -5.18 10.50 -13.34
CA ASN A 303 -5.40 9.79 -12.09
C ASN A 303 -5.57 10.77 -10.94
N GLN A 304 -6.37 10.38 -9.97
CA GLN A 304 -6.60 11.12 -8.74
C GLN A 304 -6.71 10.16 -7.56
N SER A 305 -6.09 10.50 -6.46
CA SER A 305 -6.25 9.85 -5.17
C SER A 305 -6.71 10.86 -4.13
N THR A 306 -7.60 10.44 -3.24
CA THR A 306 -7.94 11.19 -2.05
C THR A 306 -7.98 10.23 -0.88
N TRP A 307 -7.57 10.70 0.28
CA TRP A 307 -7.69 9.93 1.50
C TRP A 307 -8.08 10.85 2.66
N SER A 308 -8.79 10.28 3.61
CA SER A 308 -9.10 10.94 4.87
C SER A 308 -8.91 9.96 6.02
N TRP A 309 -8.40 10.46 7.12
CA TRP A 309 -8.29 9.75 8.37
C TRP A 309 -8.89 10.58 9.49
N ARG A 310 -9.70 9.93 10.32
CA ARG A 310 -10.34 10.56 11.44
C ARG A 310 -10.18 9.69 12.68
N SER A 311 -9.74 10.27 13.79
CA SER A 311 -9.63 9.57 15.06
C SER A 311 -10.19 10.40 16.21
N PHE A 312 -10.60 9.69 17.23
CA PHE A 312 -10.97 10.23 18.52
C PHE A 312 -10.33 9.38 19.62
N LEU A 313 -9.70 10.05 20.55
CA LEU A 313 -9.06 9.42 21.71
C LEU A 313 -9.74 9.97 22.96
N PRO A 314 -10.49 9.14 23.74
CA PRO A 314 -11.17 9.58 24.96
C PRO A 314 -10.18 9.79 26.12
N VAL A 315 -10.65 10.38 27.19
CA VAL A 315 -9.99 10.37 28.51
C VAL A 315 -10.00 8.94 29.06
N PHE A 316 -8.88 8.45 29.54
CA PHE A 316 -8.77 7.14 30.19
C PHE A 316 -7.58 7.06 31.12
N THR A 317 -7.62 6.13 32.09
CA THR A 317 -6.50 5.81 32.96
C THR A 317 -6.36 4.29 33.11
N ALA A 318 -5.39 3.72 32.43
CA ALA A 318 -4.99 2.31 32.60
C ALA A 318 -3.79 2.18 33.55
N ASN A 319 -2.93 3.19 33.59
CA ASN A 319 -1.83 3.33 34.52
C ASN A 319 -1.43 4.82 34.61
N ALA A 320 -1.55 5.42 35.78
CA ALA A 320 -1.22 6.84 35.99
C ALA A 320 0.27 7.15 36.07
N LEU A 321 1.14 6.14 36.14
CA LEU A 321 2.59 6.30 36.28
C LEU A 321 3.34 6.40 34.94
N THR A 322 2.68 6.07 33.81
CA THR A 322 3.31 6.06 32.50
C THR A 322 2.57 6.98 31.53
N ALA A 323 3.32 7.67 30.68
CA ALA A 323 2.74 8.59 29.71
C ALA A 323 1.75 7.94 28.73
N ASP A 324 1.96 6.66 28.39
CA ASP A 324 1.08 5.90 27.49
C ASP A 324 -0.09 5.22 28.23
N GLY A 325 -0.05 5.22 29.56
CA GLY A 325 -1.04 4.56 30.40
C GLY A 325 -2.25 5.42 30.75
N PHE A 326 -2.22 6.71 30.47
CA PHE A 326 -3.36 7.60 30.73
C PHE A 326 -3.46 8.72 29.71
N ARG A 327 -4.63 9.30 29.64
CA ARG A 327 -4.93 10.51 28.88
C ARG A 327 -5.88 11.37 29.70
N SER A 328 -5.43 12.58 30.04
CA SER A 328 -6.20 13.52 30.86
C SER A 328 -7.16 14.39 30.03
N GLU A 329 -6.95 14.45 28.73
CA GLU A 329 -7.77 15.22 27.78
C GLU A 329 -8.16 14.34 26.62
N SER A 330 -9.40 14.46 26.14
CA SER A 330 -9.80 13.84 24.87
C SER A 330 -9.14 14.55 23.70
N GLN A 331 -8.90 13.82 22.61
CA GLN A 331 -8.28 14.36 21.40
C GLN A 331 -9.06 13.93 20.17
N ALA A 332 -9.40 14.88 19.33
CA ALA A 332 -9.90 14.61 17.98
C ALA A 332 -8.84 15.00 16.95
N THR A 333 -8.66 14.15 15.93
CA THR A 333 -7.75 14.41 14.82
C THR A 333 -8.44 14.11 13.50
N ASN A 334 -8.36 15.06 12.57
CA ASN A 334 -8.80 14.90 11.20
C ASN A 334 -7.61 15.14 10.26
N GLN A 335 -7.40 14.21 9.34
CA GLN A 335 -6.40 14.34 8.29
C GLN A 335 -7.08 14.06 6.96
N LEU A 336 -6.65 14.76 5.94
CA LEU A 336 -7.04 14.50 4.57
C LEU A 336 -5.87 14.78 3.64
N GLY A 337 -5.83 14.09 2.53
CA GLY A 337 -4.87 14.32 1.47
C GLY A 337 -5.48 14.07 0.11
N THR A 338 -4.91 14.71 -0.88
CA THR A 338 -5.30 14.57 -2.28
C THR A 338 -4.08 14.69 -3.18
N GLY A 339 -4.02 13.80 -4.15
CA GLY A 339 -3.01 13.82 -5.20
C GLY A 339 -3.65 13.61 -6.56
N TRP A 340 -2.99 14.10 -7.60
CA TRP A 340 -3.39 13.86 -8.97
C TRP A 340 -2.18 13.77 -9.90
N GLY A 341 -2.40 13.17 -11.04
CA GLY A 341 -1.44 13.14 -12.12
C GLY A 341 -2.13 13.04 -13.46
N TRP A 342 -1.46 13.52 -14.48
CA TRP A 342 -1.87 13.24 -15.86
C TRP A 342 -0.65 12.96 -16.72
N SER A 343 -0.87 12.19 -17.77
CA SER A 343 0.17 11.89 -18.74
C SER A 343 -0.41 11.79 -20.15
N THR A 344 0.43 12.05 -21.13
CA THR A 344 0.10 11.76 -22.53
C THR A 344 1.24 10.99 -23.15
N THR A 345 0.88 9.94 -23.89
CA THR A 345 1.80 9.09 -24.63
C THR A 345 1.40 9.09 -26.09
N ASN A 346 2.33 9.42 -26.97
CA ASN A 346 2.12 9.38 -28.41
C ASN A 346 3.09 8.38 -29.03
N THR A 347 2.59 7.46 -29.83
CA THR A 347 3.39 6.44 -30.49
C THR A 347 3.07 6.36 -31.96
N LEU A 348 4.08 6.13 -32.78
CA LEU A 348 3.98 5.79 -34.18
C LEU A 348 4.64 4.42 -34.37
N ASN A 349 3.84 3.44 -34.76
CA ASN A 349 4.32 2.08 -35.00
C ASN A 349 4.16 1.73 -36.48
N TYR A 350 5.21 1.19 -37.09
CA TYR A 350 5.17 0.70 -38.46
C TYR A 350 5.73 -0.72 -38.54
N ARG A 351 4.94 -1.64 -39.09
CA ARG A 351 5.31 -3.03 -39.34
C ARG A 351 5.34 -3.30 -40.84
N PHE A 352 6.43 -3.88 -41.30
CA PHE A 352 6.59 -4.27 -42.68
C PHE A 352 7.50 -5.47 -42.81
N ASP A 353 7.29 -6.20 -43.92
CA ASP A 353 8.03 -7.40 -44.23
C ASP A 353 8.75 -7.21 -45.57
N ILE A 354 10.00 -7.69 -45.68
CA ILE A 354 10.77 -7.76 -46.92
C ILE A 354 11.24 -9.22 -47.01
N GLU A 355 10.62 -9.99 -47.90
CA GLU A 355 10.81 -11.45 -47.97
C GLU A 355 10.60 -12.10 -46.57
N ASP A 356 11.62 -12.81 -46.05
CA ASP A 356 11.59 -13.46 -44.74
C ASP A 356 12.00 -12.53 -43.59
N HIS A 357 12.26 -11.25 -43.88
CA HIS A 357 12.68 -10.26 -42.90
C HIS A 357 11.48 -9.45 -42.37
N ASN A 358 11.19 -9.56 -41.07
CA ASN A 358 10.09 -8.82 -40.45
C ASN A 358 10.64 -7.69 -39.60
N PHE A 359 10.09 -6.50 -39.75
CA PHE A 359 10.46 -5.29 -39.02
C PHE A 359 9.26 -4.72 -38.26
N ASP A 360 9.46 -4.36 -36.99
CA ASP A 360 8.51 -3.60 -36.17
C ASP A 360 9.24 -2.41 -35.55
N ILE A 361 8.95 -1.22 -36.05
CA ILE A 361 9.58 0.04 -35.62
C ILE A 361 8.55 0.84 -34.86
N LEU A 362 8.89 1.23 -33.62
CA LEU A 362 8.05 2.09 -32.79
C LEU A 362 8.87 3.33 -32.39
N LEU A 363 8.28 4.50 -32.57
CA LEU A 363 8.77 5.77 -32.04
C LEU A 363 7.72 6.33 -31.09
N GLY A 364 8.15 6.95 -30.01
CA GLY A 364 7.21 7.49 -29.04
C GLY A 364 7.75 8.67 -28.25
N THR A 365 6.78 9.44 -27.73
CA THR A 365 6.99 10.50 -26.76
C THR A 365 6.02 10.31 -25.61
N GLU A 366 6.46 10.69 -24.41
CA GLU A 366 5.64 10.65 -23.21
C GLU A 366 5.88 11.93 -22.40
N TYR A 367 4.80 12.55 -21.95
CA TYR A 367 4.84 13.65 -20.99
C TYR A 367 4.00 13.26 -19.78
N GLY A 368 4.46 13.61 -18.60
CA GLY A 368 3.74 13.40 -17.36
C GLY A 368 3.92 14.56 -16.39
N GLU A 369 2.86 14.88 -15.69
CA GLU A 369 2.86 15.79 -14.56
C GLU A 369 2.16 15.11 -13.38
N SER A 370 2.79 15.15 -12.23
CA SER A 370 2.29 14.53 -11.01
C SER A 370 2.42 15.50 -9.84
N ARG A 371 1.34 15.66 -9.14
CA ARG A 371 1.27 16.28 -7.83
C ARG A 371 0.94 15.18 -6.83
N PRO A 372 1.92 14.71 -6.06
CA PRO A 372 1.69 13.69 -5.05
C PRO A 372 0.75 14.20 -3.97
N ASP A 373 0.27 13.29 -3.13
CA ASP A 373 -0.65 13.60 -2.05
C ASP A 373 -0.12 14.75 -1.20
N TYR A 374 -0.90 15.81 -1.17
CA TYR A 374 -0.71 16.91 -0.25
C TYR A 374 -1.66 16.71 0.93
N GLY A 375 -1.09 16.66 2.12
CA GLY A 375 -1.82 16.37 3.34
C GLY A 375 -2.13 17.63 4.15
N PHE A 376 -3.30 17.64 4.74
CA PHE A 376 -3.73 18.58 5.75
C PHE A 376 -4.09 17.81 7.03
N SER A 377 -3.64 18.30 8.18
CA SER A 377 -3.91 17.71 9.49
C SER A 377 -4.41 18.78 10.45
N LEU A 378 -5.49 18.47 11.15
CA LEU A 378 -6.01 19.28 12.25
C LEU A 378 -6.19 18.36 13.45
N SER A 379 -5.62 18.72 14.59
CA SER A 379 -5.76 18.02 15.87
C SER A 379 -6.05 19.02 16.97
N ALA A 380 -7.02 18.69 17.84
CA ALA A 380 -7.35 19.50 18.99
C ALA A 380 -7.70 18.63 20.18
N THR A 381 -7.43 19.10 21.40
CA THR A 381 -7.77 18.45 22.66
C THR A 381 -8.86 19.22 23.39
N ALA A 382 -9.57 18.54 24.30
CA ALA A 382 -10.54 19.14 25.21
C ALA A 382 -10.55 18.42 26.56
N SER A 383 -10.41 19.17 27.64
CA SER A 383 -10.43 18.64 29.01
C SER A 383 -11.80 18.12 29.45
N ASN A 384 -12.87 18.66 28.85
CA ASN A 384 -14.25 18.34 29.19
C ASN A 384 -15.03 17.99 27.90
N ALA A 385 -14.59 16.93 27.19
CA ALA A 385 -15.36 16.47 26.03
C ALA A 385 -16.72 15.96 26.50
N ILE A 386 -17.78 16.54 25.94
CA ILE A 386 -19.17 16.16 26.22
C ILE A 386 -19.48 14.77 25.67
N PHE A 387 -18.66 14.28 24.74
CA PHE A 387 -18.91 13.05 23.98
C PHE A 387 -17.69 12.12 24.02
N ASP A 388 -17.97 10.83 24.18
CA ASP A 388 -16.97 9.77 24.30
C ASP A 388 -16.80 8.95 23.03
N ASP A 389 -17.47 9.35 21.93
CA ASP A 389 -17.46 8.57 20.70
C ASP A 389 -17.10 9.39 19.46
N LEU A 390 -16.61 8.69 18.43
CA LEU A 390 -16.20 9.28 17.15
C LEU A 390 -17.36 9.97 16.42
N ARG A 391 -18.60 9.54 16.62
CA ARG A 391 -19.75 10.09 15.90
C ARG A 391 -19.94 11.57 16.22
N HIS A 392 -19.62 11.96 17.45
CA HIS A 392 -19.76 13.29 17.99
C HIS A 392 -18.42 14.05 18.09
N ALA A 393 -17.30 13.41 17.80
CA ALA A 393 -15.95 14.00 17.87
C ALA A 393 -15.68 14.96 16.70
N TYR A 394 -16.42 16.06 16.64
CA TYR A 394 -16.18 17.15 15.70
C TYR A 394 -15.21 18.16 16.27
N MET A 395 -14.39 18.77 15.38
CA MET A 395 -13.45 19.81 15.78
C MET A 395 -14.12 21.00 16.47
N ASP A 396 -15.35 21.27 16.13
CA ASP A 396 -16.13 22.33 16.76
C ASP A 396 -16.35 22.14 18.25
N TYR A 397 -16.45 20.90 18.71
CA TYR A 397 -16.59 20.57 20.13
C TYR A 397 -15.26 20.65 20.91
N MET A 398 -14.14 20.80 20.19
CA MET A 398 -12.80 20.95 20.76
C MET A 398 -12.34 22.43 20.81
N LYS A 399 -13.22 23.40 20.48
CA LYS A 399 -12.87 24.82 20.32
C LYS A 399 -12.36 25.53 21.58
N ASN A 400 -12.72 25.04 22.74
CA ASN A 400 -12.40 25.74 24.00
C ASN A 400 -10.98 25.43 24.50
N ASN A 401 -10.18 24.71 23.73
CA ASN A 401 -8.83 24.36 24.10
C ASN A 401 -7.81 25.09 23.21
N ALA A 402 -6.85 25.74 23.88
CA ALA A 402 -5.76 26.48 23.23
C ALA A 402 -4.73 25.59 22.49
N SER A 403 -4.89 24.27 22.54
CA SER A 403 -3.92 23.30 22.02
C SER A 403 -4.25 22.73 20.62
N ALA A 404 -4.98 23.49 19.79
CA ALA A 404 -5.20 23.09 18.41
C ALA A 404 -3.91 23.19 17.60
N THR A 405 -3.54 22.09 16.93
CA THR A 405 -2.40 22.04 16.03
C THR A 405 -2.88 21.85 14.60
N VAL A 406 -2.29 22.63 13.69
CA VAL A 406 -2.54 22.55 12.26
C VAL A 406 -1.25 22.20 11.56
N GLY A 407 -1.29 21.20 10.70
CA GLY A 407 -0.16 20.78 9.87
C GLY A 407 -0.57 20.61 8.42
N GLY A 408 0.38 20.73 7.53
CA GLY A 408 0.19 20.48 6.10
C GLY A 408 1.51 20.13 5.44
N SER A 409 1.45 19.32 4.39
CA SER A 409 2.61 19.00 3.57
C SER A 409 2.71 19.96 2.39
N PRO A 410 3.90 20.47 2.04
CA PRO A 410 4.08 21.26 0.83
C PRO A 410 3.87 20.40 -0.41
N TYR A 411 3.56 21.05 -1.53
CA TYR A 411 3.48 20.37 -2.83
C TYR A 411 4.85 19.85 -3.25
N GLY A 412 4.84 18.65 -3.86
CA GLY A 412 6.00 18.02 -4.45
C GLY A 412 5.79 17.75 -5.93
N ASP A 413 5.42 18.78 -6.71
CA ASP A 413 5.12 18.62 -8.14
C ASP A 413 6.33 18.09 -8.90
N SER A 414 6.10 17.12 -9.76
CA SER A 414 7.13 16.63 -10.67
C SER A 414 6.60 16.57 -12.10
N ARG A 415 7.52 16.83 -13.05
CA ARG A 415 7.27 16.74 -14.48
C ARG A 415 8.30 15.82 -15.10
N SER A 416 7.85 15.03 -16.03
CA SER A 416 8.70 14.15 -16.84
C SER A 416 8.40 14.33 -18.32
N PHE A 417 9.43 14.17 -19.13
CA PHE A 417 9.30 14.11 -20.57
C PHE A 417 10.26 13.07 -21.13
N SER A 418 9.77 12.25 -22.05
CA SER A 418 10.57 11.14 -22.60
C SER A 418 10.42 11.03 -24.11
N TYR A 419 11.52 10.64 -24.75
CA TYR A 419 11.57 10.13 -26.11
C TYR A 419 11.99 8.68 -26.08
N PHE A 420 11.38 7.83 -26.90
CA PHE A 420 11.79 6.44 -26.99
C PHE A 420 11.58 5.89 -28.39
N GLY A 421 12.43 4.92 -28.74
CA GLY A 421 12.33 4.16 -29.98
C GLY A 421 12.66 2.71 -29.75
N ARG A 422 11.99 1.84 -30.48
CA ARG A 422 12.23 0.39 -30.49
C ARG A 422 12.27 -0.11 -31.92
N LEU A 423 13.25 -0.94 -32.23
CA LEU A 423 13.33 -1.76 -33.43
C LEU A 423 13.28 -3.22 -32.99
N ASN A 424 12.28 -3.95 -33.49
CA ASN A 424 12.28 -5.41 -33.45
C ASN A 424 12.49 -5.92 -34.88
N TYR A 425 13.43 -6.85 -35.02
CA TYR A 425 13.75 -7.52 -36.25
C TYR A 425 13.65 -9.03 -36.03
N ASN A 426 13.07 -9.71 -37.01
CA ASN A 426 12.95 -11.16 -37.02
C ASN A 426 13.23 -11.68 -38.44
N TRP A 427 14.12 -12.67 -38.54
CA TRP A 427 14.44 -13.37 -39.77
C TRP A 427 14.07 -14.84 -39.64
N LYS A 428 13.17 -15.30 -40.51
CA LYS A 428 12.70 -16.69 -40.60
C LYS A 428 12.19 -17.27 -39.28
N GLU A 429 11.67 -16.43 -38.40
CA GLU A 429 11.29 -16.82 -37.03
C GLU A 429 12.41 -17.53 -36.24
N THR A 430 13.65 -17.49 -36.76
CA THR A 430 14.83 -18.16 -36.22
C THR A 430 15.74 -17.17 -35.49
N TYR A 431 16.02 -16.02 -36.10
CA TYR A 431 16.91 -15.01 -35.52
C TYR A 431 16.14 -13.74 -35.20
N MET A 432 16.23 -13.33 -33.94
CA MET A 432 15.50 -12.17 -33.41
C MET A 432 16.46 -11.16 -32.84
N LEU A 433 16.24 -9.87 -33.12
CA LEU A 433 16.97 -8.75 -32.53
C LEU A 433 15.95 -7.70 -32.06
N SER A 434 16.15 -7.20 -30.84
CA SER A 434 15.43 -6.03 -30.35
C SER A 434 16.41 -4.99 -29.85
N ALA A 435 16.27 -3.75 -30.32
CA ALA A 435 17.05 -2.61 -29.85
C ALA A 435 16.09 -1.51 -29.36
N ILE A 436 16.35 -0.97 -28.20
CA ILE A 436 15.56 0.09 -27.57
C ILE A 436 16.49 1.23 -27.16
N MET A 437 16.07 2.45 -27.43
CA MET A 437 16.69 3.65 -26.89
C MET A 437 15.61 4.52 -26.25
N ARG A 438 15.82 4.92 -25.01
CA ARG A 438 14.96 5.85 -24.29
C ARG A 438 15.77 6.98 -23.66
N ALA A 439 15.27 8.19 -23.75
CA ALA A 439 15.80 9.37 -23.08
C ALA A 439 14.70 9.95 -22.18
N ASP A 440 14.96 10.03 -20.88
CA ASP A 440 14.03 10.55 -19.87
C ASP A 440 14.55 11.83 -19.26
N GLY A 441 13.77 12.89 -19.34
CA GLY A 441 13.94 14.13 -18.61
C GLY A 441 13.03 14.19 -17.39
N ASN A 442 13.55 14.58 -16.22
CA ASN A 442 12.76 14.66 -15.00
C ASN A 442 13.11 15.93 -14.18
N SER A 443 12.08 16.65 -13.72
CA SER A 443 12.21 17.87 -12.95
C SER A 443 12.81 17.69 -11.54
N LYS A 444 12.87 16.44 -11.04
CA LYS A 444 13.47 16.09 -9.75
C LYS A 444 14.96 16.33 -9.70
N PHE A 445 15.63 16.34 -10.86
CA PHE A 445 17.08 16.50 -10.96
C PHE A 445 17.48 17.96 -11.17
N ALA A 446 18.72 18.27 -10.82
CA ALA A 446 19.28 19.61 -10.95
C ALA A 446 19.23 20.13 -12.40
N PRO A 447 19.09 21.46 -12.61
CA PRO A 447 19.25 22.04 -13.92
C PRO A 447 20.57 21.61 -14.58
N GLY A 448 20.52 21.23 -15.86
CA GLY A 448 21.67 20.71 -16.59
C GLY A 448 21.90 19.20 -16.44
N GLN A 449 21.27 18.52 -15.47
CA GLN A 449 21.42 17.07 -15.24
C GLN A 449 20.07 16.33 -15.26
N ARG A 450 19.07 16.88 -15.93
CA ARG A 450 17.70 16.33 -15.92
C ARG A 450 17.49 15.14 -16.83
N TRP A 451 18.41 14.87 -17.77
CA TRP A 451 18.26 13.85 -18.78
C TRP A 451 19.09 12.60 -18.47
N GLY A 452 18.45 11.44 -18.53
CA GLY A 452 19.06 10.12 -18.48
C GLY A 452 18.79 9.35 -19.78
N TYR A 453 19.76 8.50 -20.18
CA TYR A 453 19.70 7.72 -21.43
C TYR A 453 19.76 6.23 -21.09
N PHE A 454 18.84 5.47 -21.66
CA PHE A 454 18.62 4.06 -21.32
C PHE A 454 18.63 3.19 -22.57
N PRO A 455 19.81 2.82 -23.08
CA PRO A 455 19.95 1.89 -24.21
C PRO A 455 19.72 0.44 -23.77
N SER A 456 19.18 -0.37 -24.67
CA SER A 456 18.99 -1.80 -24.46
C SER A 456 19.04 -2.56 -25.79
N VAL A 457 19.65 -3.73 -25.77
CA VAL A 457 19.72 -4.67 -26.91
C VAL A 457 19.48 -6.08 -26.40
N SER A 458 18.69 -6.85 -27.14
CA SER A 458 18.53 -8.28 -26.90
C SER A 458 18.50 -9.05 -28.23
N ALA A 459 19.08 -10.26 -28.20
CA ALA A 459 19.08 -11.17 -29.34
C ALA A 459 18.48 -12.52 -28.92
N GLY A 460 17.81 -13.18 -29.85
CA GLY A 460 17.25 -14.51 -29.70
C GLY A 460 17.58 -15.39 -30.89
N TRP A 461 17.88 -16.65 -30.62
CA TRP A 461 18.10 -17.68 -31.62
C TRP A 461 17.25 -18.89 -31.31
N VAL A 462 16.31 -19.22 -32.21
CA VAL A 462 15.48 -20.42 -32.12
C VAL A 462 16.23 -21.57 -32.79
N ILE A 463 17.04 -22.25 -31.98
CA ILE A 463 17.93 -23.34 -32.43
C ILE A 463 17.13 -24.48 -33.03
N SER A 464 15.93 -24.77 -32.49
CA SER A 464 15.04 -25.82 -33.02
C SER A 464 14.54 -25.60 -34.46
N ASN A 465 14.68 -24.36 -34.99
CA ASN A 465 14.30 -24.06 -36.38
C ASN A 465 15.46 -24.28 -37.36
N GLU A 466 16.62 -24.69 -36.88
CA GLU A 466 17.79 -24.95 -37.73
C GLU A 466 17.73 -26.35 -38.34
N SER A 467 18.24 -26.48 -39.56
CA SER A 467 18.23 -27.76 -40.32
C SER A 467 18.94 -28.89 -39.59
N PHE A 468 19.99 -28.59 -38.79
CA PHE A 468 20.71 -29.59 -38.00
C PHE A 468 19.90 -30.14 -36.80
N MET A 469 18.75 -29.55 -36.48
CA MET A 469 17.85 -30.00 -35.42
C MET A 469 16.70 -30.89 -35.94
N GLU A 470 16.55 -31.06 -37.26
CA GLU A 470 15.44 -31.83 -37.86
C GLU A 470 15.36 -33.26 -37.30
N ASP A 471 16.51 -33.96 -37.11
CA ASP A 471 16.59 -35.31 -36.57
C ASP A 471 16.17 -35.41 -35.08
N LEU A 472 16.08 -34.29 -34.39
CA LEU A 472 15.70 -34.20 -32.98
C LEU A 472 14.24 -33.76 -32.76
N GLN A 473 13.50 -33.51 -33.83
CA GLN A 473 12.08 -33.18 -33.77
C GLN A 473 11.30 -34.34 -33.12
N GLY A 474 10.34 -33.99 -32.26
CA GLY A 474 9.61 -34.96 -31.43
C GLY A 474 10.33 -35.36 -30.12
N LYS A 475 11.62 -34.98 -29.96
CA LYS A 475 12.34 -35.05 -28.67
C LYS A 475 12.63 -33.67 -28.10
N ILE A 476 12.95 -32.70 -28.95
CA ILE A 476 13.18 -31.30 -28.62
C ILE A 476 12.39 -30.45 -29.62
N ASP A 477 11.15 -30.15 -29.29
CA ASP A 477 10.25 -29.42 -30.18
C ASP A 477 10.55 -27.92 -30.20
N PHE A 478 11.08 -27.38 -29.10
CA PHE A 478 11.42 -25.96 -29.01
C PHE A 478 12.65 -25.72 -28.15
N LEU A 479 13.70 -25.15 -28.77
CA LEU A 479 14.91 -24.73 -28.10
C LEU A 479 15.29 -23.31 -28.54
N LYS A 480 15.29 -22.36 -27.61
CA LYS A 480 15.60 -20.95 -27.88
C LYS A 480 16.68 -20.44 -26.92
N LEU A 481 17.76 -19.89 -27.47
CA LEU A 481 18.76 -19.15 -26.72
C LEU A 481 18.41 -17.64 -26.77
N ARG A 482 18.54 -16.97 -25.62
CA ARG A 482 18.35 -15.52 -25.51
C ARG A 482 19.49 -14.88 -24.75
N ALA A 483 19.94 -13.71 -25.22
CA ALA A 483 20.87 -12.85 -24.51
C ALA A 483 20.37 -11.40 -24.58
N GLY A 484 20.53 -10.65 -23.51
CA GLY A 484 20.12 -9.26 -23.46
C GLY A 484 20.96 -8.44 -22.51
N TRP A 485 21.15 -7.19 -22.86
CA TRP A 485 21.78 -6.18 -22.05
C TRP A 485 20.97 -4.89 -22.11
N GLY A 486 20.90 -4.16 -21.00
CA GLY A 486 20.21 -2.89 -20.95
C GLY A 486 20.52 -2.10 -19.69
N GLN A 487 20.25 -0.79 -19.76
CA GLN A 487 20.34 0.13 -18.65
C GLN A 487 18.97 0.65 -18.27
N ASN A 488 18.66 0.66 -16.96
CA ASN A 488 17.44 1.24 -16.39
C ASN A 488 17.81 2.26 -15.33
N GLY A 489 17.00 3.30 -15.17
CA GLY A 489 17.17 4.31 -14.12
C GLY A 489 16.18 4.09 -12.98
N ASN A 490 16.40 4.82 -11.86
CA ASN A 490 15.50 4.84 -10.71
C ASN A 490 15.23 6.28 -10.25
N ALA A 491 14.38 7.01 -10.98
CA ALA A 491 13.94 8.33 -10.58
C ALA A 491 12.95 8.32 -9.38
N GLY A 492 12.38 7.15 -9.06
CA GLY A 492 11.44 6.98 -7.94
C GLY A 492 12.09 7.12 -6.56
N SER A 493 13.39 6.84 -6.45
CA SER A 493 14.15 6.96 -5.20
C SER A 493 14.61 8.39 -4.88
N VAL A 494 14.41 9.34 -5.80
CA VAL A 494 14.84 10.73 -5.64
C VAL A 494 13.65 11.60 -5.29
N GLY A 495 13.74 12.32 -4.17
CA GLY A 495 12.74 13.32 -3.76
C GLY A 495 12.75 14.56 -4.64
N ASN A 496 11.62 15.27 -4.66
CA ASN A 496 11.54 16.54 -5.36
C ASN A 496 12.47 17.57 -4.71
N PHE A 497 13.23 18.30 -5.53
CA PHE A 497 14.16 19.36 -5.10
C PHE A 497 15.27 18.88 -4.13
N GLN A 498 15.53 17.58 -4.02
CA GLN A 498 16.54 17.02 -3.11
C GLN A 498 17.98 17.52 -3.42
N TRP A 499 18.21 18.04 -4.61
CA TRP A 499 19.47 18.67 -5.03
C TRP A 499 19.66 20.08 -4.46
N GLN A 500 18.63 20.70 -3.87
CA GLN A 500 18.71 22.00 -3.22
C GLN A 500 19.11 21.83 -1.76
N GLY A 501 20.02 22.67 -1.29
CA GLY A 501 20.29 22.81 0.15
C GLY A 501 19.02 23.35 0.85
N THR A 502 18.56 22.66 1.88
CA THR A 502 17.41 23.09 2.67
C THR A 502 17.86 23.56 4.05
N PHE A 503 17.15 24.57 4.58
CA PHE A 503 17.30 24.97 5.98
C PHE A 503 16.28 24.22 6.83
N GLN A 504 16.75 23.61 7.90
CA GLN A 504 15.87 22.97 8.87
C GLN A 504 15.64 23.93 10.04
N PHE A 505 14.37 24.24 10.31
CA PHE A 505 13.95 24.99 11.48
C PHE A 505 13.44 24.02 12.55
N GLY A 506 13.98 24.08 13.76
CA GLY A 506 13.51 23.19 14.83
C GLY A 506 14.27 23.37 16.15
N PRO A 507 13.72 22.86 17.25
CA PRO A 507 14.31 23.06 18.61
C PRO A 507 15.59 22.26 18.85
N TYR A 508 15.96 21.33 17.97
CA TYR A 508 17.15 20.48 18.13
C TYR A 508 18.17 20.78 17.04
N GLY A 509 19.36 21.17 17.41
CA GLY A 509 20.49 21.37 16.49
C GLY A 509 20.65 22.78 15.94
N ASN A 510 20.15 23.78 16.61
CA ASN A 510 20.28 25.18 16.19
C ASN A 510 21.69 25.71 16.47
N TYR A 511 22.40 26.12 15.42
CA TYR A 511 23.55 26.98 15.55
C TYR A 511 23.06 28.42 15.73
N SER A 512 23.33 29.03 16.89
CA SER A 512 23.08 30.46 17.11
C SER A 512 24.30 31.26 16.64
N PHE A 513 24.12 32.13 15.66
CA PHE A 513 25.14 33.04 15.20
C PHE A 513 25.21 34.33 16.06
N ASN A 514 24.30 34.47 17.03
CA ASN A 514 24.27 35.56 17.99
C ASN A 514 23.72 35.06 19.33
N SER A 515 23.72 35.88 20.35
CA SER A 515 23.26 35.54 21.71
C SER A 515 21.76 35.27 21.86
N ASN A 516 20.97 35.31 20.78
CA ASN A 516 19.57 34.92 20.77
C ASN A 516 19.46 33.42 20.48
N LYS A 517 18.65 32.72 21.28
CA LYS A 517 18.48 31.24 21.23
C LYS A 517 17.77 30.72 19.96
N ASP A 518 17.42 31.59 19.03
CA ASP A 518 16.78 31.24 17.77
C ASP A 518 17.85 30.98 16.70
N GLY A 519 18.35 29.80 16.62
CA GLY A 519 19.36 29.40 15.64
C GLY A 519 18.75 28.73 14.41
N TYR A 520 19.39 28.98 13.26
CA TYR A 520 19.10 28.29 11.99
C TYR A 520 20.18 27.26 11.74
N THR A 521 19.80 26.03 11.42
CA THR A 521 20.74 25.01 10.92
C THR A 521 20.55 24.81 9.43
N SER A 522 21.63 24.89 8.66
CA SER A 522 21.64 24.36 7.30
C SER A 522 21.91 22.85 7.38
N GLY A 523 20.93 22.03 7.06
CA GLY A 523 21.16 20.62 6.79
C GLY A 523 21.64 20.48 5.35
N ALA A 524 22.94 20.24 5.15
CA ALA A 524 23.43 19.70 3.89
C ALA A 524 23.21 18.17 3.95
N TYR A 525 22.40 17.65 3.05
CA TYR A 525 22.31 16.21 2.76
C TYR A 525 23.02 15.91 1.46
#